data_112777dbd114d6bad7e546e41988e67d
#
_entry.id   112777dbd114d6bad7e546e41988e67d
#
_cell.length_a   1.000
_cell.length_b   1.000
_cell.length_c   1.000
_cell.angle_alpha   90.00
_cell.angle_beta   90.00
_cell.angle_gamma   90.00
#
_symmetry.space_group_name_H-M   'P 1'
#
loop_
_entity.id
_entity.type
_entity.pdbx_description
1 polymer ?
#
loop_
_entity_poly.entity_id
_entity_poly.type
_entity_poly.pdbx_seq_one_letter_code
_entity_poly.pdbx_strand_id
1 'polypeptide(L)'
;EKVREYLDVLDRQSSRLKKLIQDLLEASKASTGSINVELEELDAAVMLSQVAGEYKEKFEKNNLDLIIKNDVTPVMIQADGRHLWRVFDNLMNNINKYAQPGTRVYIDIIPKDSGAIITFKNVSATPLNISSDELKERFVRGDSSRNTEGSGLGLSIAESLMKLMNGTMELTVDGDLFKVTLEF
;
A
#
# COMPACT_ATOMS: atom_id res chain seq x y z
N GLU A 1 -26.44 -21.50 17.99
CA GLU A 1 -26.34 -20.54 16.87
C GLU A 1 -25.76 -19.20 17.34
N LYS A 2 -26.34 -18.48 18.29
CA LYS A 2 -25.86 -17.20 18.84
C LYS A 2 -24.47 -17.27 19.45
N VAL A 3 -24.07 -18.33 20.15
CA VAL A 3 -22.74 -18.49 20.74
C VAL A 3 -21.66 -18.56 19.65
N ARG A 4 -21.93 -19.24 18.54
CA ARG A 4 -21.02 -19.34 17.40
C ARG A 4 -20.81 -17.98 16.73
N GLU A 5 -21.89 -17.23 16.55
CA GLU A 5 -21.86 -15.86 16.03
C GLU A 5 -21.02 -14.91 16.92
N TYR A 6 -21.18 -15.01 18.25
CA TYR A 6 -20.34 -14.23 19.17
C TYR A 6 -18.87 -14.63 19.14
N LEU A 7 -18.56 -15.93 19.01
CA LEU A 7 -17.19 -16.41 18.87
C LEU A 7 -16.55 -15.90 17.57
N ASP A 8 -17.28 -15.91 16.46
CA ASP A 8 -16.80 -15.39 15.17
C ASP A 8 -16.56 -13.86 15.22
N VAL A 9 -17.39 -13.12 15.96
CA VAL A 9 -17.17 -11.69 16.19
C VAL A 9 -15.93 -11.46 17.04
N LEU A 10 -15.76 -12.20 18.13
CA LEU A 10 -14.60 -12.09 19.01
C LEU A 10 -13.30 -12.42 18.27
N ASP A 11 -13.28 -13.48 17.46
CA ASP A 11 -12.11 -13.86 16.67
C ASP A 11 -11.72 -12.77 15.67
N ARG A 12 -12.69 -12.22 14.94
CA ARG A 12 -12.47 -11.09 14.04
C ARG A 12 -11.92 -9.86 14.75
N GLN A 13 -12.49 -9.49 15.91
CA GLN A 13 -12.02 -8.33 16.68
C GLN A 13 -10.62 -8.56 17.27
N SER A 14 -10.33 -9.77 17.74
CA SER A 14 -9.01 -10.16 18.24
C SER A 14 -7.96 -10.08 17.15
N SER A 15 -8.26 -10.63 15.97
CA SER A 15 -7.37 -10.58 14.78
C SER A 15 -7.14 -9.14 14.33
N ARG A 16 -8.18 -8.31 14.34
CA ARG A 16 -8.06 -6.88 14.04
C ARG A 16 -7.15 -6.15 15.04
N LEU A 17 -7.34 -6.39 16.34
CA LEU A 17 -6.52 -5.78 17.38
C LEU A 17 -5.06 -6.19 17.25
N LYS A 18 -4.80 -7.48 17.01
CA LYS A 18 -3.45 -8.00 16.77
C LYS A 18 -2.78 -7.27 15.59
N LYS A 19 -3.49 -7.10 14.48
CA LYS A 19 -2.97 -6.37 13.32
C LYS A 19 -2.68 -4.91 13.64
N LEU A 20 -3.57 -4.22 14.36
CA LEU A 20 -3.37 -2.83 14.78
C LEU A 20 -2.10 -2.66 15.63
N ILE A 21 -1.87 -3.57 16.58
CA ILE A 21 -0.67 -3.57 17.43
C ILE A 21 0.58 -3.80 16.58
N GLN A 22 0.55 -4.75 15.65
CA GLN A 22 1.66 -5.03 14.74
C GLN A 22 1.99 -3.83 13.86
N ASP A 23 0.99 -3.21 13.24
CA ASP A 23 1.16 -2.02 12.40
C ASP A 23 1.72 -0.84 13.22
N LEU A 24 1.25 -0.65 14.47
CA LEU A 24 1.75 0.41 15.35
C LEU A 24 3.23 0.19 15.72
N LEU A 25 3.60 -1.04 16.07
CA LEU A 25 5.00 -1.39 16.37
C LEU A 25 5.90 -1.22 15.15
N GLU A 26 5.43 -1.63 13.97
CA GLU A 26 6.16 -1.44 12.71
C GLU A 26 6.35 0.04 12.39
N ALA A 27 5.29 0.84 12.47
CA ALA A 27 5.34 2.29 12.27
C ALA A 27 6.31 2.97 13.25
N SER A 28 6.28 2.59 14.52
CA SER A 28 7.20 3.10 15.54
C SER A 28 8.66 2.75 15.23
N LYS A 29 8.94 1.50 14.87
CA LYS A 29 10.29 1.06 14.50
C LYS A 29 10.78 1.73 13.22
N ALA A 30 9.91 1.88 12.23
CA ALA A 30 10.24 2.55 10.97
C ALA A 30 10.57 4.03 11.18
N SER A 31 9.78 4.74 11.98
CA SER A 31 10.00 6.16 12.28
C SER A 31 11.27 6.44 13.08
N THR A 32 11.69 5.48 13.93
CA THR A 32 12.93 5.58 14.73
C THR A 32 14.17 5.07 14.00
N GLY A 33 14.04 4.55 12.77
CA GLY A 33 15.13 3.94 12.03
C GLY A 33 15.64 2.63 12.67
N SER A 34 14.86 2.01 13.55
CA SER A 34 15.25 0.77 14.27
C SER A 34 14.97 -0.49 13.46
N ILE A 35 14.52 -0.36 12.20
CA ILE A 35 14.35 -1.49 11.28
C ILE A 35 15.69 -1.75 10.60
N ASN A 36 16.15 -3.00 10.63
CA ASN A 36 17.30 -3.42 9.84
C ASN A 36 16.86 -3.58 8.37
N VAL A 37 17.58 -2.91 7.46
CA VAL A 37 17.34 -2.94 6.01
C VAL A 37 18.56 -3.53 5.33
N GLU A 38 18.36 -4.60 4.56
CA GLU A 38 19.39 -5.26 3.78
C GLU A 38 19.11 -5.04 2.30
N LEU A 39 19.77 -4.01 1.72
CA LEU A 39 19.61 -3.69 0.32
C LEU A 39 20.28 -4.75 -0.56
N GLU A 40 19.53 -5.27 -1.52
CA GLU A 40 19.99 -6.20 -2.54
C GLU A 40 19.43 -5.80 -3.91
N GLU A 41 20.08 -6.25 -4.96
CA GLU A 41 19.58 -6.05 -6.31
C GLU A 41 18.44 -7.03 -6.58
N LEU A 42 17.25 -6.50 -6.92
CA LEU A 42 16.07 -7.31 -7.19
C LEU A 42 15.24 -6.75 -8.35
N ASP A 43 14.47 -7.63 -9.00
CA ASP A 43 13.56 -7.25 -10.07
C ASP A 43 12.21 -6.79 -9.50
N ALA A 44 11.97 -5.48 -9.55
CA ALA A 44 10.74 -4.86 -9.08
C ALA A 44 9.49 -5.35 -9.84
N ALA A 45 9.63 -5.68 -11.12
CA ALA A 45 8.51 -6.16 -11.94
C ALA A 45 8.07 -7.56 -11.52
N VAL A 46 9.02 -8.44 -11.22
CA VAL A 46 8.73 -9.78 -10.70
C VAL A 46 8.05 -9.69 -9.34
N MET A 47 8.57 -8.90 -8.42
CA MET A 47 7.98 -8.74 -7.09
C MET A 47 6.58 -8.14 -7.15
N LEU A 48 6.37 -7.10 -7.96
CA LEU A 48 5.04 -6.52 -8.15
C LEU A 48 4.04 -7.54 -8.71
N SER A 49 4.46 -8.37 -9.67
CA SER A 49 3.61 -9.41 -10.25
C SER A 49 3.19 -10.46 -9.21
N GLN A 50 4.08 -10.81 -8.29
CA GLN A 50 3.78 -11.73 -7.20
C GLN A 50 2.74 -11.14 -6.24
N VAL A 51 2.95 -9.89 -5.78
CA VAL A 51 1.97 -9.20 -4.91
C VAL A 51 0.63 -9.04 -5.63
N ALA A 52 0.63 -8.64 -6.91
CA ALA A 52 -0.59 -8.50 -7.71
C ALA A 52 -1.38 -9.82 -7.80
N GLY A 53 -0.68 -10.95 -7.91
CA GLY A 53 -1.29 -12.28 -7.90
C GLY A 53 -2.09 -12.55 -6.63
N GLU A 54 -1.60 -12.13 -5.45
CA GLU A 54 -2.32 -12.29 -4.17
C GLU A 54 -3.57 -11.42 -4.06
N TYR A 55 -3.61 -10.31 -4.81
CA TYR A 55 -4.75 -9.39 -4.79
C TYR A 55 -5.79 -9.67 -5.86
N LYS A 56 -5.53 -10.57 -6.81
CA LYS A 56 -6.41 -10.85 -7.94
C LYS A 56 -7.85 -11.14 -7.52
N GLU A 57 -8.06 -12.13 -6.64
CA GLU A 57 -9.40 -12.48 -6.18
C GLU A 57 -10.09 -11.36 -5.38
N LYS A 58 -9.30 -10.59 -4.59
CA LYS A 58 -9.83 -9.46 -3.80
C LYS A 58 -10.31 -8.34 -4.72
N PHE A 59 -9.55 -8.05 -5.78
CA PHE A 59 -9.90 -7.04 -6.77
C PHE A 59 -11.11 -7.46 -7.61
N GLU A 60 -11.17 -8.73 -8.02
CA GLU A 60 -12.32 -9.29 -8.72
C GLU A 60 -13.61 -9.19 -7.88
N LYS A 61 -13.54 -9.51 -6.58
CA LYS A 61 -14.67 -9.36 -5.64
C LYS A 61 -15.16 -7.92 -5.50
N ASN A 62 -14.24 -6.95 -5.58
CA ASN A 62 -14.54 -5.53 -5.53
C ASN A 62 -14.78 -4.92 -6.92
N ASN A 63 -14.85 -5.75 -7.96
CA ASN A 63 -15.05 -5.33 -9.35
C ASN A 63 -14.03 -4.29 -9.80
N LEU A 64 -12.76 -4.50 -9.45
CA LEU A 64 -11.62 -3.69 -9.86
C LEU A 64 -10.83 -4.41 -10.94
N ASP A 65 -10.49 -3.70 -12.02
CA ASP A 65 -9.68 -4.20 -13.13
C ASP A 65 -8.24 -3.70 -13.01
N LEU A 66 -7.31 -4.61 -12.70
CA LEU A 66 -5.89 -4.29 -12.52
C LEU A 66 -5.14 -4.32 -13.84
N ILE A 67 -4.53 -3.21 -14.19
CA ILE A 67 -3.72 -3.04 -15.40
C ILE A 67 -2.29 -2.67 -14.99
N ILE A 68 -1.35 -3.59 -15.21
CA ILE A 68 0.09 -3.35 -14.99
C ILE A 68 0.74 -3.08 -16.35
N LYS A 69 1.37 -1.92 -16.47
CA LYS A 69 2.17 -1.54 -17.65
C LYS A 69 3.64 -1.63 -17.30
N ASN A 70 4.31 -2.50 -17.99
CA ASN A 70 5.75 -2.70 -17.89
C ASN A 70 6.29 -3.02 -19.29
N ASP A 71 6.92 -2.05 -19.92
CA ASP A 71 7.41 -2.18 -21.30
C ASP A 71 8.81 -2.79 -21.35
N VAL A 72 9.49 -2.91 -20.21
CA VAL A 72 10.88 -3.40 -20.09
C VAL A 72 11.00 -4.36 -18.92
N THR A 73 11.60 -5.53 -19.13
CA THR A 73 11.95 -6.51 -18.09
C THR A 73 13.38 -7.03 -18.34
N PRO A 74 14.19 -7.27 -17.31
CA PRO A 74 13.95 -6.98 -15.88
C PRO A 74 14.03 -5.49 -15.54
N VAL A 75 13.41 -5.07 -14.42
CA VAL A 75 13.57 -3.72 -13.85
C VAL A 75 14.27 -3.85 -12.51
N MET A 76 15.60 -3.69 -12.57
CA MET A 76 16.46 -3.88 -11.39
C MET A 76 16.47 -2.63 -10.51
N ILE A 77 16.30 -2.84 -9.20
CA ILE A 77 16.37 -1.81 -8.17
C ILE A 77 17.18 -2.30 -6.96
N GLN A 78 17.68 -1.37 -6.15
CA GLN A 78 18.29 -1.66 -4.86
C GLN A 78 17.24 -1.52 -3.76
N ALA A 79 16.80 -2.63 -3.18
CA ALA A 79 15.79 -2.62 -2.12
C ALA A 79 15.93 -3.85 -1.19
N ASP A 80 15.31 -3.79 -0.03
CA ASP A 80 15.09 -4.98 0.83
C ASP A 80 13.79 -5.66 0.40
N GLY A 81 13.87 -6.92 -0.05
CA GLY A 81 12.75 -7.65 -0.62
C GLY A 81 11.55 -7.76 0.33
N ARG A 82 11.79 -7.94 1.64
CA ARG A 82 10.72 -8.05 2.65
C ARG A 82 10.01 -6.71 2.83
N HIS A 83 10.76 -5.62 2.89
CA HIS A 83 10.22 -4.29 3.09
C HIS A 83 9.54 -3.75 1.82
N LEU A 84 10.09 -4.05 0.65
CA LEU A 84 9.45 -3.72 -0.63
C LEU A 84 8.12 -4.46 -0.80
N TRP A 85 8.07 -5.76 -0.46
CA TRP A 85 6.81 -6.51 -0.41
C TRP A 85 5.77 -5.80 0.47
N ARG A 86 6.19 -5.37 1.67
CA ARG A 86 5.32 -4.67 2.63
C ARG A 86 4.82 -3.34 2.08
N VAL A 87 5.66 -2.59 1.36
CA VAL A 87 5.25 -1.36 0.67
C VAL A 87 4.15 -1.65 -0.35
N PHE A 88 4.38 -2.62 -1.24
CA PHE A 88 3.40 -2.99 -2.26
C PHE A 88 2.09 -3.53 -1.64
N ASP A 89 2.18 -4.39 -0.63
CA ASP A 89 1.01 -4.90 0.09
C ASP A 89 0.17 -3.77 0.72
N ASN A 90 0.81 -2.80 1.36
CA ASN A 90 0.13 -1.64 1.92
C ASN A 90 -0.60 -0.81 0.85
N LEU A 91 0.03 -0.58 -0.31
CA LEU A 91 -0.57 0.16 -1.42
C LEU A 91 -1.73 -0.62 -2.07
N MET A 92 -1.55 -1.91 -2.34
CA MET A 92 -2.60 -2.76 -2.91
C MET A 92 -3.80 -2.91 -1.97
N ASN A 93 -3.55 -3.04 -0.66
CA ASN A 93 -4.60 -3.09 0.34
C ASN A 93 -5.36 -1.75 0.46
N ASN A 94 -4.66 -0.62 0.34
CA ASN A 94 -5.27 0.71 0.28
C ASN A 94 -6.20 0.81 -0.93
N ILE A 95 -5.73 0.45 -2.12
CA ILE A 95 -6.53 0.43 -3.35
C ILE A 95 -7.75 -0.46 -3.19
N ASN A 96 -7.56 -1.70 -2.70
CA ASN A 96 -8.67 -2.64 -2.51
C ASN A 96 -9.79 -2.12 -1.60
N LYS A 97 -9.43 -1.26 -0.63
CA LYS A 97 -10.40 -0.70 0.32
C LYS A 97 -11.11 0.55 -0.18
N TYR A 98 -10.38 1.41 -0.90
CA TYR A 98 -10.83 2.77 -1.15
C TYR A 98 -11.09 3.06 -2.63
N ALA A 99 -10.71 2.17 -3.55
CA ALA A 99 -11.01 2.37 -4.96
C ALA A 99 -12.50 2.22 -5.26
N GLN A 100 -12.97 3.02 -6.21
CA GLN A 100 -14.34 2.97 -6.71
C GLN A 100 -14.57 1.64 -7.43
N PRO A 101 -15.55 0.82 -7.00
CA PRO A 101 -15.92 -0.41 -7.70
C PRO A 101 -16.29 -0.15 -9.17
N GLY A 102 -15.96 -1.08 -10.04
CA GLY A 102 -16.21 -0.95 -11.49
C GLY A 102 -15.20 -0.06 -12.22
N THR A 103 -14.08 0.29 -11.58
CA THR A 103 -13.03 1.10 -12.20
C THR A 103 -11.73 0.31 -12.40
N ARG A 104 -10.80 0.92 -13.12
CA ARG A 104 -9.48 0.38 -13.39
C ARG A 104 -8.46 0.89 -12.37
N VAL A 105 -7.56 -0.01 -12.00
CA VAL A 105 -6.35 0.29 -11.22
C VAL A 105 -5.17 0.21 -12.17
N TYR A 106 -4.37 1.25 -12.26
CA TYR A 106 -3.19 1.27 -13.11
C TYR A 106 -1.92 1.25 -12.27
N ILE A 107 -0.99 0.38 -12.65
CA ILE A 107 0.36 0.37 -12.10
C ILE A 107 1.32 0.48 -13.28
N ASP A 108 2.11 1.53 -13.31
CA ASP A 108 3.12 1.75 -14.33
C ASP A 108 4.51 1.58 -13.71
N ILE A 109 5.38 0.83 -14.39
CA ILE A 109 6.80 0.67 -14.01
C ILE A 109 7.65 1.28 -15.12
N ILE A 110 8.44 2.29 -14.76
CA ILE A 110 9.32 3.01 -15.68
C ILE A 110 10.75 2.84 -15.18
N PRO A 111 11.61 2.10 -15.90
CA PRO A 111 13.03 2.00 -15.54
C PRO A 111 13.73 3.33 -15.71
N LYS A 112 14.74 3.59 -14.87
CA LYS A 112 15.68 4.72 -14.95
C LYS A 112 17.09 4.18 -15.15
N ASP A 113 18.04 5.07 -15.42
CA ASP A 113 19.47 4.72 -15.54
C ASP A 113 20.01 4.05 -14.27
N SER A 114 19.49 4.44 -13.11
CA SER A 114 19.71 3.78 -11.82
C SER A 114 18.40 3.70 -11.05
N GLY A 115 17.79 2.52 -11.03
CA GLY A 115 16.52 2.28 -10.30
C GLY A 115 15.28 2.35 -11.18
N ALA A 116 14.14 2.75 -10.59
CA ALA A 116 12.85 2.78 -11.28
C ALA A 116 11.87 3.78 -10.65
N ILE A 117 10.87 4.19 -11.43
CA ILE A 117 9.66 4.83 -10.94
C ILE A 117 8.51 3.85 -11.06
N ILE A 118 7.80 3.62 -9.96
CA ILE A 118 6.61 2.78 -9.92
C ILE A 118 5.43 3.65 -9.46
N THR A 119 4.37 3.69 -10.27
CA THR A 119 3.22 4.54 -10.01
C THR A 119 1.95 3.70 -9.86
N PHE A 120 1.23 3.89 -8.77
CA PHE A 120 -0.08 3.29 -8.51
C PHE A 120 -1.16 4.35 -8.66
N LYS A 121 -2.21 4.06 -9.43
CA LYS A 121 -3.30 5.01 -9.71
C LYS A 121 -4.66 4.32 -9.61
N ASN A 122 -5.58 4.93 -8.88
CA ASN A 122 -6.97 4.49 -8.81
C ASN A 122 -7.93 5.67 -8.63
N VAL A 123 -9.18 5.48 -8.97
CA VAL A 123 -10.26 6.41 -8.63
C VAL A 123 -10.77 6.07 -7.24
N SER A 124 -10.93 7.07 -6.38
CA SER A 124 -11.46 6.89 -5.01
C SER A 124 -12.98 6.71 -5.02
N ALA A 125 -13.50 5.82 -4.18
CA ALA A 125 -14.94 5.63 -3.98
C ALA A 125 -15.61 6.81 -3.24
N THR A 126 -14.83 7.63 -2.55
CA THR A 126 -15.29 8.82 -1.85
C THR A 126 -14.56 10.04 -2.37
N PRO A 127 -15.24 11.21 -2.48
CA PRO A 127 -14.58 12.43 -2.90
C PRO A 127 -13.37 12.76 -2.01
N LEU A 128 -12.25 13.03 -2.66
CA LEU A 128 -11.01 13.44 -2.00
C LEU A 128 -10.92 14.97 -2.01
N ASN A 129 -11.82 15.64 -1.27
CA ASN A 129 -11.89 17.11 -1.18
C ASN A 129 -10.83 17.69 -0.24
N ILE A 130 -9.67 17.09 -0.18
CA ILE A 130 -8.56 17.48 0.69
C ILE A 130 -7.29 17.66 -0.13
N SER A 131 -6.45 18.59 0.27
CA SER A 131 -5.13 18.74 -0.36
C SER A 131 -4.25 17.51 -0.12
N SER A 132 -3.26 17.30 -0.98
CA SER A 132 -2.27 16.22 -0.78
C SER A 132 -1.58 16.31 0.58
N ASP A 133 -1.35 17.54 1.09
CA ASP A 133 -0.71 17.77 2.38
C ASP A 133 -1.63 17.43 3.55
N GLU A 134 -2.92 17.81 3.50
CA GLU A 134 -3.91 17.41 4.49
C GLU A 134 -4.13 15.89 4.49
N LEU A 135 -4.07 15.26 3.32
CA LEU A 135 -4.18 13.82 3.19
C LEU A 135 -2.98 13.13 3.86
N LYS A 136 -1.76 13.62 3.62
CA LYS A 136 -0.54 13.13 4.31
C LYS A 136 -0.66 13.29 5.82
N GLU A 137 -1.10 14.44 6.31
CA GLU A 137 -1.30 14.68 7.75
C GLU A 137 -2.33 13.72 8.36
N ARG A 138 -3.44 13.45 7.66
CA ARG A 138 -4.45 12.49 8.12
C ARG A 138 -3.90 11.06 8.16
N PHE A 139 -3.11 10.66 7.18
CA PHE A 139 -2.46 9.35 7.18
C PHE A 139 -1.41 9.22 8.28
N VAL A 140 -0.66 10.28 8.59
CA VAL A 140 0.32 10.32 9.69
C VAL A 140 -0.38 10.29 11.05
N ARG A 141 -1.54 10.93 11.18
CA ARG A 141 -2.30 10.97 12.45
C ARG A 141 -3.21 9.76 12.69
N GLY A 142 -3.30 8.83 11.71
CA GLY A 142 -4.16 7.66 11.85
C GLY A 142 -5.64 8.03 11.99
N ASP A 143 -6.09 9.12 11.36
CA ASP A 143 -7.49 9.51 11.33
C ASP A 143 -8.31 8.43 10.60
N SER A 144 -8.60 7.39 11.36
CA SER A 144 -9.49 6.33 10.96
C SER A 144 -10.90 6.90 10.84
N SER A 145 -11.43 6.97 9.64
CA SER A 145 -12.87 6.93 9.47
C SER A 145 -13.36 5.71 10.26
N ARG A 146 -14.13 5.96 11.32
CA ARG A 146 -14.49 5.02 12.39
C ARG A 146 -15.18 3.72 11.93
N ASN A 147 -15.37 3.51 10.63
CA ASN A 147 -16.13 2.40 10.04
C ASN A 147 -15.38 1.54 9.02
N THR A 148 -14.09 1.79 8.70
CA THR A 148 -13.35 0.95 7.75
C THR A 148 -12.37 0.03 8.47
N GLU A 149 -12.31 -1.25 8.06
CA GLU A 149 -11.32 -2.20 8.55
C GLU A 149 -9.90 -1.75 8.19
N GLY A 150 -9.07 -1.45 9.19
CA GLY A 150 -7.66 -1.11 9.02
C GLY A 150 -7.12 -0.19 10.11
N SER A 151 -5.79 -0.13 10.22
CA SER A 151 -5.07 0.71 11.18
C SER A 151 -4.99 2.18 10.76
N GLY A 152 -5.21 2.49 9.47
CA GLY A 152 -4.89 3.79 8.90
C GLY A 152 -3.39 4.08 8.75
N LEU A 153 -2.53 3.16 9.19
CA LEU A 153 -1.07 3.34 9.22
C LEU A 153 -0.35 2.83 7.95
N GLY A 154 -1.04 2.15 7.04
CA GLY A 154 -0.40 1.47 5.91
C GLY A 154 0.43 2.38 5.02
N LEU A 155 -0.07 3.59 4.69
CA LEU A 155 0.66 4.54 3.85
C LEU A 155 1.84 5.17 4.59
N SER A 156 1.72 5.48 5.87
CA SER A 156 2.82 6.01 6.67
C SER A 156 3.93 4.97 6.87
N ILE A 157 3.57 3.70 7.03
CA ILE A 157 4.52 2.59 7.06
C ILE A 157 5.24 2.47 5.72
N ALA A 158 4.50 2.48 4.60
CA ALA A 158 5.08 2.41 3.27
C ALA A 158 6.07 3.56 3.01
N GLU A 159 5.69 4.80 3.34
CA GLU A 159 6.58 5.96 3.21
C GLU A 159 7.86 5.83 4.05
N SER A 160 7.73 5.38 5.31
CA SER A 160 8.88 5.19 6.19
C SER A 160 9.82 4.09 5.68
N LEU A 161 9.27 2.97 5.18
CA LEU A 161 10.05 1.89 4.60
C LEU A 161 10.76 2.33 3.32
N MET A 162 10.10 3.12 2.46
CA MET A 162 10.74 3.69 1.28
C MET A 162 11.95 4.56 1.66
N LYS A 163 11.80 5.45 2.65
CA LYS A 163 12.91 6.28 3.16
C LYS A 163 14.06 5.44 3.69
N LEU A 164 13.78 4.36 4.42
CA LEU A 164 14.81 3.44 4.94
C LEU A 164 15.55 2.69 3.82
N MET A 165 14.91 2.48 2.68
CA MET A 165 15.52 1.89 1.48
C MET A 165 16.14 2.94 0.53
N ASN A 166 16.32 4.19 1.00
CA ASN A 166 16.84 5.33 0.21
C ASN A 166 15.95 5.73 -0.97
N GLY A 167 14.71 5.26 -1.03
CA GLY A 167 13.72 5.64 -2.01
C GLY A 167 12.84 6.78 -1.54
N THR A 168 11.95 7.25 -2.42
CA THR A 168 10.95 8.27 -2.11
C THR A 168 9.54 7.77 -2.39
N MET A 169 8.57 8.32 -1.68
CA MET A 169 7.14 8.09 -1.93
C MET A 169 6.43 9.43 -1.99
N GLU A 170 5.80 9.69 -3.12
CA GLU A 170 4.99 10.88 -3.33
C GLU A 170 3.52 10.51 -3.52
N LEU A 171 2.64 11.28 -2.87
CA LEU A 171 1.21 11.11 -2.94
C LEU A 171 0.60 12.33 -3.63
N THR A 172 -0.20 12.08 -4.68
CA THR A 172 -0.90 13.10 -5.46
C THR A 172 -2.39 12.81 -5.49
N VAL A 173 -3.20 13.84 -5.32
CA VAL A 173 -4.66 13.79 -5.47
C VAL A 173 -5.07 14.81 -6.52
N ASP A 174 -5.86 14.38 -7.48
CA ASP A 174 -6.46 15.25 -8.50
C ASP A 174 -7.93 14.85 -8.68
N GLY A 175 -8.83 15.63 -8.09
CA GLY A 175 -10.24 15.26 -7.95
C GLY A 175 -10.37 13.93 -7.18
N ASP A 176 -10.98 12.93 -7.81
CA ASP A 176 -11.11 11.58 -7.25
C ASP A 176 -9.95 10.65 -7.63
N LEU A 177 -8.99 11.13 -8.41
CA LEU A 177 -7.80 10.37 -8.74
C LEU A 177 -6.81 10.37 -7.57
N PHE A 178 -6.51 9.18 -7.07
CA PHE A 178 -5.48 8.94 -6.07
C PHE A 178 -4.27 8.31 -6.75
N LYS A 179 -3.11 8.92 -6.58
CA LYS A 179 -1.86 8.47 -7.19
C LYS A 179 -0.75 8.41 -6.16
N VAL A 180 -0.04 7.30 -6.11
CA VAL A 180 1.21 7.14 -5.35
C VAL A 180 2.35 6.87 -6.32
N THR A 181 3.43 7.60 -6.19
CA THR A 181 4.66 7.42 -6.97
C THR A 181 5.78 7.00 -6.03
N LEU A 182 6.40 5.86 -6.32
CA LEU A 182 7.60 5.37 -5.67
C LEU A 182 8.79 5.59 -6.61
N GLU A 183 9.91 6.06 -6.06
CA GLU A 183 11.17 6.21 -6.81
C GLU A 183 12.30 5.51 -6.04
N PHE A 184 13.08 4.71 -6.77
CA PHE A 184 14.22 3.92 -6.29
C PHE A 184 15.49 4.36 -6.97
#